data_1bf27f6341c1208a5c8e453bac19464c
#
_entry.id   1bf27f6341c1208a5c8e453bac19464c
#
_cell.length_a   1.000
_cell.length_b   1.000
_cell.length_c   1.000
_cell.angle_alpha   90.00
_cell.angle_beta   90.00
_cell.angle_gamma   90.00
#
_symmetry.space_group_name_H-M   'P 1'
#
loop_
_entity.id
_entity.type
_entity.pdbx_description
1 polymer ?
#
loop_
_entity_poly.entity_id
_entity_poly.type
_entity_poly.pdbx_seq_one_letter_code
_entity_poly.pdbx_strand_id
1 'polypeptide(L)'
;SGQFSLSLPSGNYDLLIQMIGFKSANNSVVIQNKNANIEIVLEEDNINLNEVIVRPDPDREKYIALFLEFFIGTTPNAAQCKILNPNVLNVFYDQDEKILNVDCTQFLEIENRALGYKIKYLIKDFKYNYNTRIVYYEGYPYFEDLKASKNRQERWVKAREIAYYGSSQHFFKSLYNGNATESGFNIYKLKRVNQIDEAKITASKNDKKQLTLKRNNGTDSLLVLKSNQMIKKQISLLDTSLVSTDTLVHTYNSFIKYINFEDLLLIDYTKEKQDPNTTENYRSNISLLPKFKSHQISLINILIRPIYFYQNGTVYNPRSMLYENHWAWEKVADSVPMDYVPLY
;
A
#
# COMPACT_ATOMS: atom_id res chain seq x y z
N SER A 1 26.83 -26.94 5.15
CA SER A 1 27.48 -25.83 4.46
C SER A 1 26.41 -24.86 3.98
N GLY A 2 26.62 -23.56 4.17
CA GLY A 2 25.67 -22.51 3.83
C GLY A 2 25.74 -22.04 2.37
N GLN A 3 26.09 -22.88 1.43
CA GLN A 3 26.17 -22.48 0.02
C GLN A 3 24.79 -22.58 -0.67
N PHE A 4 24.45 -21.55 -1.43
CA PHE A 4 23.26 -21.52 -2.26
C PHE A 4 23.60 -20.96 -3.64
N SER A 5 22.73 -21.21 -4.63
CA SER A 5 22.81 -20.64 -5.97
C SER A 5 21.42 -20.31 -6.47
N LEU A 6 21.26 -19.11 -7.00
CA LEU A 6 20.01 -18.62 -7.56
C LEU A 6 20.28 -18.15 -9.00
N SER A 7 19.43 -18.58 -9.95
CA SER A 7 19.47 -18.06 -11.32
C SER A 7 18.39 -17.00 -11.48
N LEU A 8 18.83 -15.74 -11.61
CA LEU A 8 17.96 -14.58 -11.69
C LEU A 8 18.34 -13.75 -12.93
N PRO A 9 17.37 -13.14 -13.63
CA PRO A 9 17.65 -12.19 -14.70
C PRO A 9 18.33 -10.93 -14.16
N SER A 10 18.81 -10.06 -15.06
CA SER A 10 19.37 -8.75 -14.65
C SER A 10 18.31 -7.93 -13.93
N GLY A 11 18.67 -7.37 -12.77
CA GLY A 11 17.75 -6.64 -11.91
C GLY A 11 18.33 -6.32 -10.53
N ASN A 12 17.55 -5.63 -9.71
CA ASN A 12 17.82 -5.41 -8.29
C ASN A 12 17.01 -6.42 -7.47
N TYR A 13 17.65 -7.05 -6.52
CA TYR A 13 17.06 -8.07 -5.66
C TYR A 13 17.40 -7.80 -4.21
N ASP A 14 16.41 -7.99 -3.34
CA ASP A 14 16.62 -8.04 -1.90
C ASP A 14 16.57 -9.50 -1.47
N LEU A 15 17.70 -9.98 -0.96
CA LEU A 15 17.84 -11.33 -0.43
C LEU A 15 17.54 -11.32 1.07
N LEU A 16 16.47 -11.97 1.47
CA LEU A 16 16.19 -12.26 2.86
C LEU A 16 16.76 -13.63 3.22
N ILE A 17 17.65 -13.65 4.20
CA ILE A 17 18.26 -14.85 4.74
C ILE A 17 17.75 -15.06 6.16
N GLN A 18 17.15 -16.21 6.41
CA GLN A 18 16.67 -16.58 7.74
C GLN A 18 17.16 -17.96 8.13
N MET A 19 17.65 -18.08 9.35
CA MET A 19 18.07 -19.33 9.95
C MET A 19 17.65 -19.36 11.43
N ILE A 20 17.18 -20.51 11.89
CA ILE A 20 16.78 -20.68 13.31
C ILE A 20 17.99 -20.41 14.20
N GLY A 21 17.83 -19.56 15.22
CA GLY A 21 18.89 -19.16 16.15
C GLY A 21 19.78 -18.01 15.66
N PHE A 22 19.45 -17.42 14.50
CA PHE A 22 20.16 -16.26 13.95
C PHE A 22 19.19 -15.13 13.62
N LYS A 23 19.67 -13.90 13.71
CA LYS A 23 18.90 -12.72 13.22
C LYS A 23 18.73 -12.81 11.71
N SER A 24 17.56 -12.43 11.21
CA SER A 24 17.34 -12.34 9.78
C SER A 24 18.25 -11.27 9.18
N ALA A 25 18.95 -11.62 8.09
CA ALA A 25 19.77 -10.68 7.32
C ALA A 25 19.12 -10.34 6.01
N ASN A 26 19.14 -9.06 5.62
CA ASN A 26 18.71 -8.59 4.32
C ASN A 26 19.92 -8.03 3.57
N ASN A 27 20.09 -8.44 2.30
CA ASN A 27 21.18 -7.98 1.46
C ASN A 27 20.66 -7.62 0.06
N SER A 28 20.86 -6.38 -0.36
CA SER A 28 20.47 -5.92 -1.70
C SER A 28 21.56 -6.24 -2.71
N VAL A 29 21.18 -6.91 -3.79
CA VAL A 29 22.09 -7.36 -4.85
C VAL A 29 21.62 -6.85 -6.21
N VAL A 30 22.57 -6.29 -6.96
CA VAL A 30 22.35 -5.87 -8.35
C VAL A 30 22.98 -6.88 -9.29
N ILE A 31 22.17 -7.51 -10.12
CA ILE A 31 22.63 -8.45 -11.16
C ILE A 31 22.67 -7.72 -12.52
N GLN A 32 23.85 -7.63 -13.11
CA GLN A 32 24.10 -7.00 -14.41
C GLN A 32 24.87 -7.95 -15.31
N ASN A 33 24.17 -8.92 -15.94
CA ASN A 33 24.77 -9.86 -16.92
C ASN A 33 26.04 -10.60 -16.47
N LYS A 34 26.30 -10.68 -15.15
CA LYS A 34 27.44 -11.38 -14.55
C LYS A 34 26.99 -12.10 -13.28
N ASN A 35 27.67 -13.20 -12.98
CA ASN A 35 27.49 -13.88 -11.70
C ASN A 35 27.91 -12.95 -10.55
N ALA A 36 27.04 -12.81 -9.55
CA ALA A 36 27.34 -12.13 -8.30
C ALA A 36 27.65 -13.19 -7.23
N ASN A 37 28.83 -13.12 -6.64
CA ASN A 37 29.19 -13.92 -5.46
C ASN A 37 29.01 -13.04 -4.24
N ILE A 38 28.21 -13.52 -3.30
CA ILE A 38 27.92 -12.81 -2.05
C ILE A 38 28.25 -13.74 -0.87
N GLU A 39 28.87 -13.15 0.12
CA GLU A 39 29.08 -13.78 1.42
C GLU A 39 28.22 -13.03 2.45
N ILE A 40 27.40 -13.76 3.20
CA ILE A 40 26.50 -13.19 4.19
C ILE A 40 26.77 -13.87 5.52
N VAL A 41 27.16 -13.05 6.49
CA VAL A 41 27.38 -13.49 7.87
C VAL A 41 26.10 -13.22 8.66
N LEU A 42 25.52 -14.25 9.24
CA LEU A 42 24.39 -14.12 10.14
C LEU A 42 24.88 -13.89 11.57
N GLU A 43 24.27 -12.94 12.26
CA GLU A 43 24.48 -12.72 13.69
C GLU A 43 23.61 -13.71 14.49
N GLU A 44 24.19 -14.31 15.52
CA GLU A 44 23.40 -15.13 16.44
C GLU A 44 22.30 -14.28 17.07
N ASP A 45 21.08 -14.80 17.03
CA ASP A 45 19.97 -14.23 17.77
C ASP A 45 20.07 -14.70 19.22
N ASN A 46 20.95 -14.02 19.98
CA ASN A 46 20.99 -14.18 21.41
C ASN A 46 19.67 -13.64 21.97
N ILE A 47 18.61 -14.43 21.88
CA ILE A 47 17.42 -14.20 22.67
C ILE A 47 17.90 -14.31 24.13
N ASN A 48 18.34 -13.20 24.69
CA ASN A 48 18.36 -13.07 26.15
C ASN A 48 16.90 -13.26 26.52
N LEU A 49 16.58 -14.46 26.96
CA LEU A 49 15.43 -14.74 27.78
C LEU A 49 15.63 -13.97 29.09
N ASN A 50 15.65 -12.66 29.02
CA ASN A 50 15.21 -11.89 30.16
C ASN A 50 13.84 -12.48 30.42
N GLU A 51 13.71 -13.08 31.60
CA GLU A 51 12.45 -13.56 32.13
C GLU A 51 11.46 -12.39 32.07
N VAL A 52 10.92 -12.17 30.86
CA VAL A 52 9.74 -11.33 30.69
C VAL A 52 8.69 -12.18 31.38
N ILE A 53 8.40 -11.83 32.64
CA ILE A 53 7.18 -12.27 33.29
C ILE A 53 6.07 -11.81 32.33
N VAL A 54 5.74 -12.66 31.37
CA VAL A 54 4.62 -12.46 30.47
C VAL A 54 3.38 -12.60 31.33
N ARG A 55 3.04 -11.50 32.04
CA ARG A 55 1.67 -11.36 32.52
C ARG A 55 0.81 -11.38 31.27
N PRO A 56 -0.11 -12.35 31.12
CA PRO A 56 -0.99 -12.34 29.95
C PRO A 56 -1.63 -10.97 29.88
N ASP A 57 -1.33 -10.20 28.83
CA ASP A 57 -1.99 -8.92 28.61
C ASP A 57 -3.47 -9.24 28.37
N PRO A 58 -4.38 -8.81 29.25
CA PRO A 58 -5.81 -9.10 29.10
C PRO A 58 -6.39 -8.53 27.80
N ASP A 59 -5.74 -7.51 27.23
CA ASP A 59 -6.15 -6.86 25.98
C ASP A 59 -5.48 -7.48 24.74
N ARG A 60 -4.62 -8.51 24.87
CA ARG A 60 -3.89 -9.12 23.74
C ARG A 60 -4.81 -9.54 22.60
N GLU A 61 -5.94 -10.18 22.89
CA GLU A 61 -6.90 -10.60 21.86
C GLU A 61 -7.49 -9.42 21.10
N LYS A 62 -7.78 -8.33 21.80
CA LYS A 62 -8.25 -7.08 21.19
C LYS A 62 -7.19 -6.45 20.31
N TYR A 63 -5.92 -6.47 20.73
CA TYR A 63 -4.81 -5.96 19.90
C TYR A 63 -4.57 -6.84 18.67
N ILE A 64 -4.68 -8.17 18.79
CA ILE A 64 -4.62 -9.08 17.65
C ILE A 64 -5.78 -8.82 16.69
N ALA A 65 -7.00 -8.64 17.18
CA ALA A 65 -8.16 -8.33 16.32
C ALA A 65 -7.94 -7.03 15.53
N LEU A 66 -7.43 -5.99 16.20
CA LEU A 66 -7.10 -4.72 15.55
C LEU A 66 -5.96 -4.88 14.51
N PHE A 67 -4.92 -5.63 14.87
CA PHE A 67 -3.84 -5.96 13.93
C PHE A 67 -4.39 -6.67 12.69
N LEU A 68 -5.25 -7.67 12.85
CA LEU A 68 -5.85 -8.38 11.73
C LEU A 68 -6.69 -7.46 10.84
N GLU A 69 -7.47 -6.56 11.43
CA GLU A 69 -8.27 -5.58 10.69
C GLU A 69 -7.38 -4.71 9.79
N PHE A 70 -6.26 -4.21 10.30
CA PHE A 70 -5.41 -3.27 9.58
C PHE A 70 -4.28 -3.92 8.78
N PHE A 71 -3.96 -5.19 9.01
CA PHE A 71 -2.93 -5.92 8.29
C PHE A 71 -3.50 -6.88 7.24
N ILE A 72 -4.45 -7.72 7.62
CA ILE A 72 -5.14 -8.62 6.68
C ILE A 72 -6.17 -7.85 5.86
N GLY A 73 -6.92 -6.97 6.52
CA GLY A 73 -7.96 -6.14 5.91
C GLY A 73 -9.38 -6.56 6.29
N THR A 74 -10.33 -5.87 5.66
CA THR A 74 -11.78 -6.10 5.83
C THR A 74 -12.50 -6.32 4.51
N THR A 75 -11.76 -6.61 3.45
CA THR A 75 -12.29 -6.90 2.12
C THR A 75 -12.98 -8.27 2.06
N PRO A 76 -13.76 -8.57 1.02
CA PRO A 76 -14.30 -9.93 0.80
C PRO A 76 -13.19 -11.00 0.71
N ASN A 77 -11.98 -10.64 0.23
CA ASN A 77 -10.83 -11.54 0.23
C ASN A 77 -10.32 -11.79 1.65
N ALA A 78 -10.25 -10.76 2.48
CA ALA A 78 -9.83 -10.86 3.88
C ALA A 78 -10.73 -11.81 4.70
N ALA A 79 -12.03 -11.81 4.42
CA ALA A 79 -12.98 -12.73 5.06
C ALA A 79 -12.68 -14.22 4.78
N GLN A 80 -11.88 -14.52 3.74
CA GLN A 80 -11.47 -15.88 3.35
C GLN A 80 -10.01 -16.17 3.76
N CYS A 81 -9.37 -15.27 4.53
CA CYS A 81 -8.04 -15.49 5.08
C CYS A 81 -8.11 -16.14 6.47
N LYS A 82 -7.15 -17.01 6.75
CA LYS A 82 -6.96 -17.63 8.06
C LYS A 82 -5.51 -17.55 8.48
N ILE A 83 -5.25 -17.03 9.67
CA ILE A 83 -3.93 -17.13 10.30
C ILE A 83 -3.76 -18.54 10.88
N LEU A 84 -2.63 -19.19 10.55
CA LEU A 84 -2.37 -20.57 10.96
C LEU A 84 -1.58 -20.64 12.28
N ASN A 85 -0.76 -19.63 12.58
CA ASN A 85 0.15 -19.61 13.73
C ASN A 85 0.18 -18.24 14.46
N PRO A 86 -0.94 -17.75 15.02
CA PRO A 86 -1.00 -16.41 15.63
C PRO A 86 -0.09 -16.23 16.85
N ASN A 87 0.42 -17.32 17.41
CA ASN A 87 1.33 -17.33 18.55
C ASN A 87 2.73 -16.78 18.23
N VAL A 88 3.11 -16.66 16.94
CA VAL A 88 4.40 -16.06 16.54
C VAL A 88 4.39 -14.53 16.62
N LEU A 89 3.23 -13.91 16.80
CA LEU A 89 3.07 -12.46 16.89
C LEU A 89 3.53 -11.93 18.25
N ASN A 90 4.47 -11.02 18.24
CA ASN A 90 4.82 -10.20 19.38
C ASN A 90 3.94 -8.94 19.31
N VAL A 91 3.15 -8.71 20.34
CA VAL A 91 2.18 -7.61 20.39
C VAL A 91 2.47 -6.75 21.61
N PHE A 92 2.71 -5.47 21.38
CA PHE A 92 3.02 -4.51 22.45
C PHE A 92 2.26 -3.20 22.20
N TYR A 93 1.50 -2.75 23.19
CA TYR A 93 0.84 -1.45 23.17
C TYR A 93 1.59 -0.46 24.04
N ASP A 94 2.12 0.57 23.42
CA ASP A 94 2.74 1.71 24.09
C ASP A 94 1.64 2.66 24.58
N GLN A 95 1.47 2.76 25.89
CA GLN A 95 0.42 3.58 26.51
C GLN A 95 0.73 5.08 26.42
N ASP A 96 2.00 5.47 26.41
CA ASP A 96 2.42 6.87 26.36
C ASP A 96 2.27 7.44 24.97
N GLU A 97 2.78 6.73 23.96
CA GLU A 97 2.71 7.12 22.55
C GLU A 97 1.35 6.80 21.91
N LYS A 98 0.51 5.97 22.55
CA LYS A 98 -0.74 5.44 22.01
C LYS A 98 -0.53 4.67 20.70
N ILE A 99 0.51 3.84 20.65
CA ILE A 99 0.89 3.06 19.47
C ILE A 99 0.80 1.57 19.78
N LEU A 100 0.07 0.84 18.96
CA LEU A 100 0.14 -0.61 18.91
C LEU A 100 1.28 -1.02 17.98
N ASN A 101 2.25 -1.78 18.51
CA ASN A 101 3.36 -2.34 17.77
C ASN A 101 3.17 -3.85 17.64
N VAL A 102 3.42 -4.39 16.45
CA VAL A 102 3.42 -5.83 16.20
C VAL A 102 4.60 -6.20 15.30
N ASP A 103 5.32 -7.22 15.69
CA ASP A 103 6.38 -7.84 14.90
C ASP A 103 6.36 -9.36 15.05
N CYS A 104 7.21 -10.05 14.32
CA CYS A 104 7.42 -11.47 14.51
C CYS A 104 8.85 -11.87 14.13
N THR A 105 9.42 -12.83 14.88
CA THR A 105 10.74 -13.43 14.60
C THR A 105 10.65 -14.63 13.65
N GLN A 106 9.45 -15.17 13.47
CA GLN A 106 9.15 -16.27 12.56
C GLN A 106 8.09 -15.82 11.56
N PHE A 107 8.01 -16.50 10.41
CA PHE A 107 6.97 -16.19 9.44
C PHE A 107 5.56 -16.38 10.02
N LEU A 108 4.75 -15.33 9.93
CA LEU A 108 3.31 -15.45 10.06
C LEU A 108 2.76 -16.21 8.85
N GLU A 109 2.07 -17.31 9.07
CA GLU A 109 1.46 -18.11 8.01
C GLU A 109 -0.02 -17.76 7.84
N ILE A 110 -0.36 -17.33 6.63
CA ILE A 110 -1.71 -16.88 6.25
C ILE A 110 -2.20 -17.77 5.11
N GLU A 111 -3.30 -18.48 5.31
CA GLU A 111 -4.00 -19.17 4.23
C GLU A 111 -5.03 -18.21 3.62
N ASN A 112 -4.82 -17.79 2.38
CA ASN A 112 -5.72 -16.94 1.61
C ASN A 112 -6.48 -17.81 0.58
N ARG A 113 -7.70 -18.20 0.92
CA ARG A 113 -8.55 -19.04 0.05
C ARG A 113 -9.24 -18.26 -1.06
N ALA A 114 -9.30 -16.93 -0.96
CA ALA A 114 -9.83 -16.08 -2.02
C ALA A 114 -8.92 -16.07 -3.24
N LEU A 115 -7.62 -15.88 -3.02
CA LEU A 115 -6.62 -15.80 -4.09
C LEU A 115 -5.85 -17.11 -4.30
N GLY A 116 -6.04 -18.12 -3.42
CA GLY A 116 -5.37 -19.41 -3.52
C GLY A 116 -3.90 -19.39 -3.18
N TYR A 117 -3.51 -18.58 -2.19
CA TYR A 117 -2.14 -18.50 -1.69
C TYR A 117 -2.01 -18.95 -0.23
N LYS A 118 -0.90 -19.59 0.08
CA LYS A 118 -0.33 -19.60 1.42
C LYS A 118 0.72 -18.49 1.47
N ILE A 119 0.48 -17.45 2.26
CA ILE A 119 1.39 -16.33 2.41
C ILE A 119 2.19 -16.55 3.69
N LYS A 120 3.51 -16.56 3.56
CA LYS A 120 4.46 -16.53 4.67
C LYS A 120 4.98 -15.10 4.78
N TYR A 121 4.59 -14.39 5.82
CA TYR A 121 4.93 -12.97 5.98
C TYR A 121 5.83 -12.78 7.20
N LEU A 122 7.08 -12.37 6.99
CA LEU A 122 7.94 -11.94 8.10
C LEU A 122 7.67 -10.46 8.35
N ILE A 123 6.93 -10.17 9.41
CA ILE A 123 6.61 -8.80 9.82
C ILE A 123 7.82 -8.19 10.49
N LYS A 124 8.39 -7.16 9.87
CA LYS A 124 9.51 -6.40 10.42
C LYS A 124 9.04 -5.31 11.36
N ASP A 125 7.97 -4.62 10.98
CA ASP A 125 7.38 -3.53 11.75
C ASP A 125 5.90 -3.39 11.37
N PHE A 126 5.04 -3.29 12.37
CA PHE A 126 3.65 -2.88 12.23
C PHE A 126 3.34 -1.90 13.34
N LYS A 127 2.81 -0.74 12.98
CA LYS A 127 2.41 0.30 13.92
C LYS A 127 1.02 0.82 13.59
N TYR A 128 0.18 0.88 14.61
CA TYR A 128 -1.09 1.59 14.53
C TYR A 128 -1.10 2.69 15.58
N ASN A 129 -1.19 3.94 15.15
CA ASN A 129 -1.26 5.08 16.03
C ASN A 129 -2.73 5.45 16.28
N TYR A 130 -3.19 5.32 17.53
CA TYR A 130 -4.58 5.59 17.93
C TYR A 130 -4.97 7.06 17.81
N ASN A 131 -4.01 8.00 17.93
CA ASN A 131 -4.28 9.44 17.84
C ASN A 131 -4.49 9.88 16.39
N THR A 132 -3.66 9.39 15.46
CA THR A 132 -3.71 9.77 14.05
C THR A 132 -4.52 8.80 13.21
N ARG A 133 -4.79 7.58 13.72
CA ARG A 133 -5.40 6.44 13.00
C ARG A 133 -4.61 6.03 11.76
N ILE A 134 -3.31 6.32 11.76
CA ILE A 134 -2.41 5.91 10.68
C ILE A 134 -1.86 4.53 11.00
N VAL A 135 -1.91 3.66 10.01
CA VAL A 135 -1.29 2.34 10.00
C VAL A 135 -0.03 2.39 9.15
N TYR A 136 1.01 1.82 9.66
CA TYR A 136 2.22 1.51 8.92
C TYR A 136 2.59 0.05 9.13
N TYR A 137 2.99 -0.63 8.08
CA TYR A 137 3.61 -1.95 8.19
C TYR A 137 4.64 -2.18 7.09
N GLU A 138 5.64 -2.98 7.44
CA GLU A 138 6.77 -3.36 6.60
C GLU A 138 7.15 -4.80 6.89
N GLY A 139 7.58 -5.54 5.87
CA GLY A 139 8.04 -6.91 6.03
C GLY A 139 8.23 -7.59 4.68
N TYR A 140 8.41 -8.91 4.74
CA TYR A 140 8.78 -9.71 3.58
C TYR A 140 7.72 -10.80 3.35
N PRO A 141 6.81 -10.60 2.37
CA PRO A 141 5.85 -11.61 1.98
C PRO A 141 6.49 -12.63 1.03
N TYR A 142 6.17 -13.90 1.25
CA TYR A 142 6.47 -15.00 0.34
C TYR A 142 5.19 -15.76 0.04
N PHE A 143 4.89 -15.98 -1.23
CA PHE A 143 3.64 -16.58 -1.68
C PHE A 143 3.87 -17.97 -2.23
N GLU A 144 3.10 -18.94 -1.74
CA GLU A 144 3.05 -20.32 -2.23
C GLU A 144 1.64 -20.60 -2.78
N ASP A 145 1.56 -21.24 -3.94
CA ASP A 145 0.28 -21.63 -4.52
C ASP A 145 -0.38 -22.74 -3.69
N LEU A 146 -1.65 -22.58 -3.35
CA LEU A 146 -2.44 -23.65 -2.77
C LEU A 146 -2.79 -24.70 -3.83
N LYS A 147 -2.76 -25.98 -3.43
CA LYS A 147 -3.20 -27.08 -4.30
C LYS A 147 -4.72 -27.18 -4.29
N ALA A 148 -5.31 -27.28 -5.49
CA ALA A 148 -6.76 -27.46 -5.65
C ALA A 148 -7.11 -28.12 -6.98
N SER A 149 -8.40 -28.45 -7.18
CA SER A 149 -8.92 -28.89 -8.47
C SER A 149 -8.79 -27.77 -9.53
N LYS A 150 -8.73 -28.17 -10.79
CA LYS A 150 -8.59 -27.27 -11.95
C LYS A 150 -9.60 -26.11 -11.92
N ASN A 151 -10.87 -26.40 -11.68
CA ASN A 151 -11.92 -25.38 -11.63
C ASN A 151 -11.71 -24.34 -10.49
N ARG A 152 -11.07 -24.72 -9.40
CA ARG A 152 -10.74 -23.81 -8.32
C ARG A 152 -9.51 -22.96 -8.68
N GLN A 153 -8.52 -23.56 -9.29
CA GLN A 153 -7.34 -22.84 -9.78
C GLN A 153 -7.73 -21.76 -10.81
N GLU A 154 -8.61 -22.07 -11.76
CA GLU A 154 -9.12 -21.09 -12.74
C GLU A 154 -9.86 -19.91 -12.07
N ARG A 155 -10.62 -20.18 -10.99
CA ARG A 155 -11.25 -19.11 -10.20
C ARG A 155 -10.21 -18.25 -9.49
N TRP A 156 -9.15 -18.85 -8.95
CA TRP A 156 -8.07 -18.11 -8.31
C TRP A 156 -7.30 -17.23 -9.29
N VAL A 157 -7.04 -17.71 -10.50
CA VAL A 157 -6.42 -16.89 -11.57
C VAL A 157 -7.23 -15.61 -11.79
N LYS A 158 -8.55 -15.72 -11.99
CA LYS A 158 -9.43 -14.56 -12.16
C LYS A 158 -9.46 -13.65 -10.93
N ALA A 159 -9.48 -14.22 -9.72
CA ALA A 159 -9.48 -13.44 -8.49
C ALA A 159 -8.17 -12.66 -8.31
N ARG A 160 -7.02 -13.24 -8.70
CA ARG A 160 -5.70 -12.60 -8.70
C ARG A 160 -5.63 -11.46 -9.70
N GLU A 161 -6.22 -11.61 -10.88
CA GLU A 161 -6.30 -10.55 -11.89
C GLU A 161 -7.12 -9.37 -11.36
N ILE A 162 -8.27 -9.63 -10.73
CA ILE A 162 -9.09 -8.60 -10.09
C ILE A 162 -8.30 -7.90 -8.97
N ALA A 163 -7.59 -8.65 -8.13
CA ALA A 163 -6.77 -8.08 -7.06
C ALA A 163 -5.55 -7.28 -7.57
N TYR A 164 -5.04 -7.62 -8.74
CA TYR A 164 -3.91 -6.92 -9.37
C TYR A 164 -4.33 -5.65 -10.09
N TYR A 165 -5.36 -5.73 -10.96
CA TYR A 165 -5.78 -4.57 -11.73
C TYR A 165 -6.37 -3.49 -10.80
N GLY A 166 -6.00 -2.24 -11.03
CA GLY A 166 -6.37 -1.11 -10.18
C GLY A 166 -5.56 -0.97 -8.88
N SER A 167 -4.79 -1.98 -8.48
CA SER A 167 -3.94 -1.94 -7.28
C SER A 167 -2.81 -0.92 -7.38
N SER A 168 -2.20 -0.57 -6.25
CA SER A 168 -1.01 0.29 -6.22
C SER A 168 0.18 -0.33 -6.96
N GLN A 169 0.35 -1.65 -6.91
CA GLN A 169 1.38 -2.38 -7.66
C GLN A 169 1.19 -2.21 -9.18
N HIS A 170 -0.04 -2.39 -9.68
CA HIS A 170 -0.38 -2.16 -11.09
C HIS A 170 -0.11 -0.71 -11.51
N PHE A 171 -0.48 0.25 -10.67
CA PHE A 171 -0.24 1.66 -10.93
C PHE A 171 1.26 1.98 -11.09
N PHE A 172 2.09 1.64 -10.08
CA PHE A 172 3.52 1.93 -10.15
C PHE A 172 4.23 1.16 -11.28
N LYS A 173 3.82 -0.08 -11.56
CA LYS A 173 4.32 -0.84 -12.72
C LYS A 173 3.96 -0.16 -14.04
N SER A 174 2.74 0.36 -14.16
CA SER A 174 2.30 1.11 -15.35
C SER A 174 3.01 2.46 -15.50
N LEU A 175 3.30 3.15 -14.40
CA LEU A 175 4.15 4.35 -14.40
C LEU A 175 5.57 4.02 -14.86
N TYR A 176 6.13 2.91 -14.37
CA TYR A 176 7.47 2.49 -14.77
C TYR A 176 7.55 2.21 -16.28
N ASN A 177 6.54 1.58 -16.83
CA ASN A 177 6.45 1.23 -18.26
C ASN A 177 6.00 2.41 -19.15
N GLY A 178 5.59 3.55 -18.59
CA GLY A 178 5.12 4.73 -19.32
C GLY A 178 3.74 4.56 -19.96
N ASN A 179 2.92 3.60 -19.50
CA ASN A 179 1.61 3.28 -20.07
C ASN A 179 0.45 3.39 -19.06
N ALA A 180 0.59 4.26 -18.03
CA ALA A 180 -0.41 4.38 -16.97
C ALA A 180 -1.80 4.78 -17.50
N THR A 181 -1.89 5.70 -18.45
CA THR A 181 -3.16 6.12 -19.05
C THR A 181 -3.85 5.00 -19.80
N GLU A 182 -3.10 4.25 -20.63
CA GLU A 182 -3.61 3.09 -21.37
C GLU A 182 -4.02 1.94 -20.42
N SER A 183 -3.31 1.82 -19.31
CA SER A 183 -3.66 0.91 -18.21
C SER A 183 -4.94 1.30 -17.49
N GLY A 184 -5.46 2.52 -17.70
CA GLY A 184 -6.72 3.02 -17.16
C GLY A 184 -6.56 3.98 -15.99
N PHE A 185 -5.36 4.48 -15.71
CA PHE A 185 -5.11 5.42 -14.63
C PHE A 185 -5.09 6.87 -15.11
N ASN A 186 -5.98 7.69 -14.58
CA ASN A 186 -5.93 9.14 -14.67
C ASN A 186 -5.36 9.71 -13.37
N ILE A 187 -4.49 10.70 -13.48
CA ILE A 187 -3.82 11.30 -12.33
C ILE A 187 -4.21 12.78 -12.25
N TYR A 188 -4.59 13.23 -11.06
CA TYR A 188 -4.97 14.60 -10.79
C TYR A 188 -4.24 15.13 -9.56
N LYS A 189 -4.03 16.46 -9.48
CA LYS A 189 -3.53 17.10 -8.27
C LYS A 189 -4.67 17.44 -7.33
N LEU A 190 -4.47 17.15 -6.04
CA LEU A 190 -5.41 17.47 -4.98
C LEU A 190 -4.68 18.25 -3.89
N LYS A 191 -5.16 19.43 -3.55
CA LYS A 191 -4.60 20.25 -2.47
C LYS A 191 -5.54 20.30 -1.29
N ARG A 192 -5.05 19.98 -0.09
CA ARG A 192 -5.78 20.20 1.17
C ARG A 192 -5.40 21.53 1.79
N VAL A 193 -6.41 22.30 2.15
CA VAL A 193 -6.24 23.60 2.82
C VAL A 193 -7.00 23.60 4.14
N ASN A 194 -6.34 24.00 5.22
CA ASN A 194 -6.92 23.99 6.57
C ASN A 194 -7.83 25.21 6.85
N GLN A 195 -7.66 26.29 6.11
CA GLN A 195 -8.50 27.48 6.15
C GLN A 195 -8.58 28.06 4.75
N ILE A 196 -9.80 28.39 4.31
CA ILE A 196 -10.01 29.18 3.12
C ILE A 196 -10.20 30.62 3.59
N ASP A 197 -9.40 31.51 3.06
CA ASP A 197 -9.61 32.94 3.17
C ASP A 197 -10.86 33.26 2.34
N GLU A 198 -12.02 33.38 2.99
CA GLU A 198 -13.33 33.58 2.32
C GLU A 198 -13.35 34.78 1.39
N ALA A 199 -12.46 35.76 1.62
CA ALA A 199 -12.31 36.95 0.79
C ALA A 199 -11.80 36.64 -0.64
N LYS A 200 -11.25 35.45 -0.91
CA LYS A 200 -10.70 35.08 -2.23
C LYS A 200 -11.56 34.07 -2.99
N ILE A 201 -12.69 33.64 -2.42
CA ILE A 201 -13.53 32.60 -3.00
C ILE A 201 -14.87 33.21 -3.40
N THR A 202 -15.13 33.23 -4.70
CA THR A 202 -16.44 33.63 -5.24
C THR A 202 -17.22 32.36 -5.52
N ALA A 203 -18.26 32.08 -4.73
CA ALA A 203 -19.17 30.99 -5.01
C ALA A 203 -20.06 31.29 -6.20
N SER A 204 -20.10 30.41 -7.20
CA SER A 204 -21.14 30.45 -8.22
C SER A 204 -22.50 30.20 -7.55
N LYS A 205 -23.46 31.10 -7.76
CA LYS A 205 -24.79 31.05 -7.11
C LYS A 205 -25.63 29.80 -7.46
N ASN A 206 -25.22 29.03 -8.48
CA ASN A 206 -26.04 27.95 -9.02
C ASN A 206 -25.54 26.51 -8.69
N ASP A 207 -24.34 26.37 -8.10
CA ASP A 207 -23.83 25.04 -7.80
C ASP A 207 -23.09 25.04 -6.44
N LYS A 208 -23.75 24.53 -5.40
CA LYS A 208 -23.24 24.52 -4.01
C LYS A 208 -21.95 23.69 -3.82
N LYS A 209 -21.42 23.06 -4.86
CA LYS A 209 -20.26 22.17 -4.82
C LYS A 209 -19.06 22.66 -5.62
N GLN A 210 -19.21 23.71 -6.42
CA GLN A 210 -18.16 24.24 -7.29
C GLN A 210 -17.77 25.65 -6.86
N LEU A 211 -16.50 25.84 -6.52
CA LEU A 211 -15.92 27.15 -6.23
C LEU A 211 -14.89 27.49 -7.29
N THR A 212 -14.96 28.70 -7.80
CA THR A 212 -14.01 29.24 -8.77
C THR A 212 -13.04 30.15 -8.05
N LEU A 213 -11.74 29.78 -8.04
CA LEU A 213 -10.68 30.64 -7.54
C LEU A 213 -10.18 31.55 -8.69
N LYS A 214 -10.27 32.85 -8.53
CA LYS A 214 -9.62 33.80 -9.44
C LYS A 214 -8.17 33.98 -9.00
N ARG A 215 -7.22 33.55 -9.82
CA ARG A 215 -5.81 33.96 -9.74
C ARG A 215 -5.57 35.14 -10.68
N ASN A 216 -4.53 35.94 -10.39
CA ASN A 216 -4.19 37.12 -11.18
C ASN A 216 -3.92 36.86 -12.68
N ASN A 217 -3.76 35.58 -13.10
CA ASN A 217 -3.41 35.22 -14.48
C ASN A 217 -4.28 34.08 -15.08
N GLY A 218 -5.49 33.84 -14.59
CA GLY A 218 -6.38 32.82 -15.17
C GLY A 218 -7.47 32.32 -14.22
N THR A 219 -8.49 31.70 -14.80
CA THR A 219 -9.60 31.12 -14.05
C THR A 219 -9.39 29.59 -14.02
N ASP A 220 -8.96 29.05 -12.89
CA ASP A 220 -8.86 27.61 -12.68
C ASP A 220 -10.17 27.11 -12.07
N SER A 221 -10.79 26.12 -12.71
CA SER A 221 -11.99 25.47 -12.18
C SER A 221 -11.58 24.42 -11.14
N LEU A 222 -11.70 24.78 -9.86
CA LEU A 222 -11.40 23.90 -8.74
C LEU A 222 -12.70 23.38 -8.11
N LEU A 223 -12.79 22.07 -7.94
CA LEU A 223 -13.88 21.44 -7.20
C LEU A 223 -13.55 21.44 -5.70
N VAL A 224 -14.47 21.97 -4.88
CA VAL A 224 -14.30 22.01 -3.43
C VAL A 224 -15.02 20.84 -2.80
N LEU A 225 -14.27 20.03 -2.07
CA LEU A 225 -14.74 18.85 -1.38
C LEU A 225 -14.71 19.09 0.13
N LYS A 226 -15.85 19.00 0.79
CA LYS A 226 -15.93 19.07 2.25
C LYS A 226 -15.62 17.70 2.84
N SER A 227 -14.69 17.64 3.79
CA SER A 227 -14.46 16.41 4.57
C SER A 227 -15.59 16.23 5.59
N ASN A 228 -16.14 15.01 5.68
CA ASN A 228 -17.13 14.65 6.69
C ASN A 228 -16.49 14.31 8.05
N GLN A 229 -15.16 14.34 8.17
CA GLN A 229 -14.49 14.05 9.44
C GLN A 229 -14.50 15.27 10.36
N MET A 230 -14.87 15.06 11.63
CA MET A 230 -14.99 16.08 12.68
C MET A 230 -13.67 16.77 13.08
N ILE A 231 -12.57 16.51 12.37
CA ILE A 231 -11.26 17.11 12.65
C ILE A 231 -11.04 18.26 11.66
N LYS A 232 -11.23 19.48 12.15
CA LYS A 232 -10.96 20.76 11.44
C LYS A 232 -11.48 20.82 10.00
N LYS A 233 -12.29 21.80 9.66
CA LYS A 233 -12.82 22.06 8.30
C LYS A 233 -11.70 22.04 7.24
N GLN A 234 -11.25 20.86 6.85
CA GLN A 234 -10.34 20.68 5.71
C GLN A 234 -11.15 20.75 4.43
N ILE A 235 -10.73 21.59 3.53
CA ILE A 235 -11.28 21.67 2.18
C ILE A 235 -10.23 21.14 1.23
N SER A 236 -10.66 20.23 0.35
CA SER A 236 -9.82 19.71 -0.72
C SER A 236 -10.16 20.41 -2.02
N LEU A 237 -9.15 20.94 -2.68
CA LEU A 237 -9.23 21.59 -3.98
C LEU A 237 -8.69 20.63 -5.03
N LEU A 238 -9.54 20.17 -5.94
CA LEU A 238 -9.17 19.26 -7.02
C LEU A 238 -8.89 20.07 -8.30
N ASP A 239 -7.67 19.95 -8.80
CA ASP A 239 -7.34 20.37 -10.17
C ASP A 239 -7.91 19.30 -11.13
N THR A 240 -8.78 19.71 -12.05
CA THR A 240 -9.44 18.77 -12.98
C THR A 240 -8.62 18.50 -14.24
N SER A 241 -7.45 19.14 -14.40
CA SER A 241 -6.50 18.82 -15.46
C SER A 241 -5.72 17.54 -15.14
N LEU A 242 -5.48 16.76 -16.19
CA LEU A 242 -4.67 15.54 -16.05
C LEU A 242 -3.20 15.88 -15.84
N VAL A 243 -2.56 15.21 -14.90
CA VAL A 243 -1.11 15.25 -14.73
C VAL A 243 -0.46 14.37 -15.80
N SER A 244 0.44 14.95 -16.59
CA SER A 244 1.23 14.18 -17.55
C SER A 244 2.22 13.27 -16.81
N THR A 245 2.21 12.01 -17.16
CA THR A 245 3.17 11.02 -16.63
C THR A 245 4.62 11.36 -16.98
N ASP A 246 4.86 11.98 -18.15
CA ASP A 246 6.20 12.39 -18.60
C ASP A 246 6.81 13.47 -17.71
N THR A 247 5.97 14.33 -17.09
CA THR A 247 6.44 15.34 -16.15
C THR A 247 6.49 14.86 -14.71
N LEU A 248 5.78 13.79 -14.40
CA LEU A 248 5.69 13.23 -13.05
C LEU A 248 6.79 12.22 -12.75
N VAL A 249 7.12 11.39 -13.75
CA VAL A 249 8.03 10.24 -13.59
C VAL A 249 9.43 10.61 -14.06
N HIS A 250 10.41 10.35 -13.21
CA HIS A 250 11.82 10.60 -13.49
C HIS A 250 12.63 9.31 -13.36
N THR A 251 13.68 9.18 -14.16
CA THR A 251 14.61 8.03 -14.10
C THR A 251 15.73 8.32 -13.10
N TYR A 252 15.92 7.46 -12.10
CA TYR A 252 17.05 7.50 -11.20
C TYR A 252 18.24 6.67 -11.76
N ASN A 253 17.94 5.44 -12.20
CA ASN A 253 18.91 4.57 -12.89
C ASN A 253 18.14 3.57 -13.78
N SER A 254 18.83 2.58 -14.36
CA SER A 254 18.21 1.59 -15.27
C SER A 254 17.11 0.72 -14.62
N PHE A 255 17.03 0.66 -13.29
CA PHE A 255 16.12 -0.22 -12.55
C PHE A 255 15.13 0.53 -11.66
N ILE A 256 15.40 1.82 -11.38
CA ILE A 256 14.64 2.62 -10.43
C ILE A 256 14.17 3.89 -11.11
N LYS A 257 12.89 4.16 -10.99
CA LYS A 257 12.28 5.45 -11.30
C LYS A 257 11.74 6.10 -10.02
N TYR A 258 11.43 7.39 -10.09
CA TYR A 258 10.82 8.09 -8.96
C TYR A 258 9.78 9.08 -9.42
N ILE A 259 8.84 9.37 -8.53
CA ILE A 259 7.91 10.49 -8.66
C ILE A 259 8.17 11.51 -7.55
N ASN A 260 8.03 12.77 -7.89
CA ASN A 260 8.12 13.87 -6.95
C ASN A 260 7.04 14.90 -7.27
N PHE A 261 6.23 15.25 -6.28
CA PHE A 261 5.12 16.18 -6.43
C PHE A 261 4.86 16.92 -5.12
N GLU A 262 4.18 18.04 -5.23
CA GLU A 262 3.63 18.76 -4.08
C GLU A 262 2.17 18.36 -3.90
N ASP A 263 1.61 18.61 -2.71
CA ASP A 263 0.22 18.29 -2.34
C ASP A 263 -0.08 16.77 -2.36
N LEU A 264 -1.22 16.35 -2.91
CA LEU A 264 -1.64 14.96 -3.05
C LEU A 264 -1.87 14.62 -4.53
N LEU A 265 -1.70 13.34 -4.88
CA LEU A 265 -2.21 12.82 -6.15
C LEU A 265 -3.51 12.07 -5.92
N LEU A 266 -4.51 12.40 -6.72
CA LEU A 266 -5.71 11.61 -6.88
C LEU A 266 -5.51 10.68 -8.07
N ILE A 267 -5.67 9.39 -7.82
CA ILE A 267 -5.58 8.33 -8.82
C ILE A 267 -6.98 7.81 -9.09
N ASP A 268 -7.41 7.98 -10.32
CA ASP A 268 -8.71 7.59 -10.83
C ASP A 268 -8.52 6.39 -11.75
N TYR A 269 -8.87 5.19 -11.28
CA TYR A 269 -8.81 3.98 -12.10
C TYR A 269 -10.16 3.78 -12.79
N THR A 270 -10.17 3.95 -14.11
CA THR A 270 -11.39 4.07 -14.91
C THR A 270 -11.99 2.72 -15.33
N LYS A 271 -11.22 1.62 -15.22
CA LYS A 271 -11.66 0.30 -15.69
C LYS A 271 -12.47 -0.49 -14.65
N GLU A 272 -12.49 -0.02 -13.40
CA GLU A 272 -13.24 -0.66 -12.32
C GLU A 272 -14.06 0.35 -11.52
N LYS A 273 -15.17 -0.14 -10.98
CA LYS A 273 -16.02 0.62 -10.06
C LYS A 273 -15.50 0.46 -8.64
N GLN A 274 -15.79 1.44 -7.81
CA GLN A 274 -15.62 1.31 -6.37
C GLN A 274 -16.38 0.07 -5.87
N ASP A 275 -15.70 -0.81 -5.14
CA ASP A 275 -16.32 -2.00 -4.56
C ASP A 275 -17.47 -1.59 -3.62
N PRO A 276 -18.66 -2.18 -3.76
CA PRO A 276 -19.81 -1.84 -2.91
C PRO A 276 -19.58 -2.16 -1.42
N ASN A 277 -18.66 -3.09 -1.11
CA ASN A 277 -18.31 -3.47 0.26
C ASN A 277 -17.33 -2.48 0.93
N THR A 278 -16.78 -1.52 0.17
CA THR A 278 -15.90 -0.49 0.75
C THR A 278 -16.65 0.26 1.84
N THR A 279 -16.11 0.27 3.05
CA THR A 279 -16.69 0.99 4.18
C THR A 279 -16.57 2.50 4.01
N GLU A 280 -17.41 3.27 4.71
CA GLU A 280 -17.43 4.74 4.61
C GLU A 280 -16.08 5.39 4.92
N ASN A 281 -15.26 4.77 5.79
CA ASN A 281 -13.92 5.27 6.14
C ASN A 281 -12.96 5.29 4.96
N TYR A 282 -13.19 4.43 3.96
CA TYR A 282 -12.35 4.30 2.76
C TYR A 282 -13.05 4.79 1.49
N ARG A 283 -14.29 5.28 1.59
CA ARG A 283 -14.99 5.89 0.45
C ARG A 283 -14.56 7.34 0.29
N SER A 284 -14.28 7.70 -0.95
CA SER A 284 -14.01 9.09 -1.29
C SER A 284 -15.31 9.85 -1.61
N ASN A 285 -15.45 11.05 -1.06
CA ASN A 285 -16.52 11.96 -1.49
C ASN A 285 -16.37 12.38 -2.97
N ILE A 286 -15.19 12.22 -3.54
CA ILE A 286 -14.90 12.45 -4.95
C ILE A 286 -15.68 11.49 -5.85
N SER A 287 -15.89 10.25 -5.42
CA SER A 287 -16.69 9.27 -6.16
C SER A 287 -18.17 9.65 -6.29
N LEU A 288 -18.64 10.66 -5.53
CA LEU A 288 -19.98 11.22 -5.67
C LEU A 288 -20.11 12.21 -6.85
N LEU A 289 -18.99 12.69 -7.39
CA LEU A 289 -18.98 13.54 -8.57
C LEU A 289 -19.29 12.72 -9.83
N PRO A 290 -20.10 13.25 -10.76
CA PRO A 290 -20.50 12.52 -11.97
C PRO A 290 -19.34 11.92 -12.76
N LYS A 291 -18.22 12.65 -12.86
CA LYS A 291 -16.99 12.22 -13.55
C LYS A 291 -16.37 10.95 -12.95
N PHE A 292 -16.47 10.75 -11.64
CA PHE A 292 -15.78 9.68 -10.90
C PHE A 292 -16.74 8.59 -10.36
N LYS A 293 -18.04 8.72 -10.61
CA LYS A 293 -19.09 7.88 -10.02
C LYS A 293 -18.94 6.38 -10.30
N SER A 294 -18.31 6.03 -11.41
CA SER A 294 -18.12 4.64 -11.84
C SER A 294 -16.67 4.19 -11.76
N HIS A 295 -15.84 4.91 -11.00
CA HIS A 295 -14.40 4.67 -10.97
C HIS A 295 -13.94 4.35 -9.55
N GLN A 296 -12.84 3.61 -9.48
CA GLN A 296 -12.12 3.34 -8.25
C GLN A 296 -11.16 4.51 -7.98
N ILE A 297 -11.25 5.08 -6.79
CA ILE A 297 -10.48 6.28 -6.41
C ILE A 297 -9.53 5.97 -5.27
N SER A 298 -8.26 6.35 -5.46
CA SER A 298 -7.23 6.32 -4.43
C SER A 298 -6.49 7.66 -4.33
N LEU A 299 -5.89 7.92 -3.18
CA LEU A 299 -5.04 9.09 -2.98
C LEU A 299 -3.65 8.65 -2.55
N ILE A 300 -2.64 9.37 -3.03
CA ILE A 300 -1.26 9.28 -2.56
C ILE A 300 -0.90 10.58 -1.86
N ASN A 301 -0.59 10.51 -0.57
CA ASN A 301 -0.02 11.60 0.20
C ASN A 301 1.47 11.31 0.42
N ILE A 302 2.34 12.19 -0.08
CA ILE A 302 3.79 12.01 0.04
C ILE A 302 4.26 12.44 1.43
N LEU A 303 5.01 11.57 2.10
CA LEU A 303 5.59 11.83 3.42
C LEU A 303 7.09 12.08 3.35
N ILE A 304 7.80 11.34 2.51
CA ILE A 304 9.24 11.48 2.26
C ILE A 304 9.46 11.55 0.76
N ARG A 305 10.10 12.63 0.31
CA ARG A 305 10.36 12.90 -1.11
C ARG A 305 11.78 12.53 -1.50
N PRO A 306 11.97 12.03 -2.73
CA PRO A 306 10.99 11.52 -3.69
C PRO A 306 10.52 10.10 -3.38
N ILE A 307 9.44 9.62 -4.04
CA ILE A 307 9.00 8.23 -3.95
C ILE A 307 9.72 7.43 -5.04
N TYR A 308 10.62 6.52 -4.65
CA TYR A 308 11.32 5.61 -5.56
C TYR A 308 10.54 4.30 -5.72
N PHE A 309 10.54 3.75 -6.94
CA PHE A 309 9.87 2.49 -7.24
C PHE A 309 10.58 1.69 -8.33
N TYR A 310 10.37 0.38 -8.29
CA TYR A 310 10.98 -0.59 -9.19
C TYR A 310 10.07 -0.95 -10.36
N GLN A 311 10.65 -1.67 -11.33
CA GLN A 311 9.94 -2.15 -12.52
C GLN A 311 8.73 -3.05 -12.20
N ASN A 312 8.75 -3.80 -11.12
CA ASN A 312 7.65 -4.65 -10.68
C ASN A 312 6.52 -3.89 -9.96
N GLY A 313 6.64 -2.57 -9.80
CA GLY A 313 5.66 -1.72 -9.14
C GLY A 313 5.86 -1.61 -7.61
N THR A 314 6.90 -2.22 -7.05
CA THR A 314 7.20 -2.11 -5.63
C THR A 314 7.83 -0.77 -5.31
N VAL A 315 7.36 -0.12 -4.23
CA VAL A 315 7.94 1.11 -3.71
C VAL A 315 9.11 0.79 -2.80
N TYR A 316 10.25 1.49 -3.02
CA TYR A 316 11.49 1.26 -2.28
C TYR A 316 11.34 1.46 -0.76
N ASN A 317 10.72 2.57 -0.37
CA ASN A 317 10.48 2.91 1.03
C ASN A 317 8.98 3.06 1.30
N PRO A 318 8.32 2.07 1.94
CA PRO A 318 6.89 2.16 2.26
C PRO A 318 6.52 3.38 3.11
N ARG A 319 7.48 3.93 3.87
CA ARG A 319 7.27 5.15 4.70
C ARG A 319 7.24 6.45 3.89
N SER A 320 7.58 6.39 2.60
CA SER A 320 7.59 7.59 1.76
C SER A 320 6.22 8.14 1.43
N MET A 321 5.16 7.35 1.62
CA MET A 321 3.81 7.77 1.28
C MET A 321 2.74 7.14 2.17
N LEU A 322 1.58 7.78 2.18
CA LEU A 322 0.36 7.28 2.79
C LEU A 322 -0.71 7.12 1.71
N TYR A 323 -1.31 5.96 1.65
CA TYR A 323 -2.48 5.71 0.83
C TYR A 323 -3.76 6.09 1.55
N GLU A 324 -4.73 6.61 0.80
CA GLU A 324 -6.08 6.85 1.29
C GLU A 324 -7.11 6.30 0.29
N ASN A 325 -8.33 6.08 0.75
CA ASN A 325 -9.46 5.52 0.02
C ASN A 325 -9.22 4.06 -0.39
N HIS A 326 -9.39 3.69 -1.67
CA HIS A 326 -9.39 2.29 -2.09
C HIS A 326 -8.10 1.55 -1.74
N TRP A 327 -6.93 2.10 -2.07
CA TRP A 327 -5.65 1.45 -1.73
C TRP A 327 -5.35 1.39 -0.22
N ALA A 328 -6.01 2.23 0.58
CA ALA A 328 -5.94 2.11 2.03
C ALA A 328 -6.88 1.02 2.58
N TRP A 329 -7.91 0.64 1.83
CA TRP A 329 -8.83 -0.45 2.16
C TRP A 329 -8.24 -1.82 1.82
N GLU A 330 -7.57 -1.94 0.67
CA GLU A 330 -6.79 -3.13 0.31
C GLU A 330 -5.62 -3.35 1.25
N LYS A 331 -5.42 -4.59 1.66
CA LYS A 331 -4.37 -5.01 2.58
C LYS A 331 -3.71 -6.29 2.08
N VAL A 332 -3.04 -7.02 2.97
CA VAL A 332 -2.33 -8.26 2.62
C VAL A 332 -3.24 -9.30 1.95
N ALA A 333 -4.52 -9.35 2.32
CA ALA A 333 -5.48 -10.27 1.70
C ALA A 333 -5.71 -10.01 0.20
N ASP A 334 -5.48 -8.79 -0.26
CA ASP A 334 -5.70 -8.36 -1.64
C ASP A 334 -4.39 -8.28 -2.44
N SER A 335 -3.26 -8.64 -1.82
CA SER A 335 -1.96 -8.56 -2.47
C SER A 335 -1.66 -9.81 -3.32
N VAL A 336 -0.94 -9.58 -4.41
CA VAL A 336 -0.36 -10.63 -5.25
C VAL A 336 1.18 -10.57 -5.14
N PRO A 337 1.91 -11.63 -5.54
CA PRO A 337 3.38 -11.62 -5.57
C PRO A 337 3.95 -10.41 -6.32
N MET A 338 5.14 -9.94 -5.92
CA MET A 338 5.79 -8.78 -6.57
C MET A 338 6.13 -9.03 -8.03
N ASP A 339 6.34 -10.28 -8.41
CA ASP A 339 6.62 -10.73 -9.78
C ASP A 339 5.36 -11.16 -10.54
N TYR A 340 4.18 -10.92 -9.97
CA TYR A 340 2.92 -11.31 -10.60
C TYR A 340 2.76 -10.68 -11.99
N VAL A 341 2.38 -11.54 -12.95
CA VAL A 341 2.03 -11.15 -14.31
C VAL A 341 0.63 -11.71 -14.61
N PRO A 342 -0.36 -10.85 -14.93
CA PRO A 342 -1.67 -11.31 -15.32
C PRO A 342 -1.58 -12.13 -16.62
N LEU A 343 -2.45 -13.13 -16.77
CA LEU A 343 -2.42 -14.03 -17.94
C LEU A 343 -3.14 -13.45 -19.15
N TYR A 344 -4.01 -12.44 -18.97
CA TYR A 344 -4.85 -11.85 -20.02
C TYR A 344 -4.80 -10.33 -20.01
#